data_6ff8b5fa081815651fbb25ddb98cce75
#
_entry.id   6ff8b5fa081815651fbb25ddb98cce75
#
_cell.length_a   1.000
_cell.length_b   1.000
_cell.length_c   1.000
_cell.angle_alpha   90.00
_cell.angle_beta   90.00
_cell.angle_gamma   90.00
#
_symmetry.space_group_name_H-M   'P 1'
#
loop_
_entity.id
_entity.type
_entity.pdbx_description
1 polymer ?
#
loop_
_entity_poly.entity_id
_entity_poly.type
_entity_poly.pdbx_seq_one_letter_code
_entity_poly.pdbx_strand_id
1 'polypeptide(L)'
;MSLLPKRPLHLPRLRTYVPEPSDPKIFWFNSERADILQDVVRRIMERYAADDSVEFVIGDAAYHEIRRLENRTDEAGRKGLEYWRGVIRRVGRMSSEGKFETLREISMRMAKDVAGNFDPRVYKFAARAVPGLLTGVMNPSRLMRNVLDSGTRLDELVSVEGPMEKLRSLQRKGTMLLLPTHSSNLDSLAIAWVLFREALAPVVYGAGKNLFTNPIISFFMHNLGAYRVDRRVRARLYKDVLKAYSSIMVERGFHSLFFPGGTRTRSGAIEQKLKLGLAGTGVEAFARNRARGVNRPVFFVPATINYALVLEAETLIEDHLKEAGRARYIIEDDEFSRVERWVAFFKRLQHAESSCVIRFGEPMDPFCNPVDDEGRSLAPDGRVLDPGSYVSRRGTATVDAARDAAYTRDLGHAIAKAYIKETVVMATQLVAHVLFRRLCRATPGLDLFARLRHRGDIAVPMDELVADVAQARDGLRKLELEGRVHLNAPIRKAPPEQIVSRALDAWSGYHQKPIARILGGSVIAEDPNLLLFYQNRIRHFAPEIAGPADMQAAIEIAAMKGVR
;
A
#
# COMPACT_ATOMS: atom_id res chain seq x y z
N MET A 1 20.79 9.30 -26.98
CA MET A 1 21.17 8.02 -27.62
C MET A 1 20.80 6.86 -26.69
N SER A 2 19.78 6.07 -27.06
CA SER A 2 19.31 4.94 -26.25
C SER A 2 20.20 3.72 -26.48
N LEU A 3 21.00 3.36 -25.49
CA LEU A 3 21.93 2.21 -25.51
C LEU A 3 21.31 0.87 -25.05
N LEU A 4 19.99 0.76 -25.00
CA LEU A 4 19.34 -0.49 -24.62
C LEU A 4 18.78 -1.23 -25.85
N PRO A 5 19.10 -2.52 -26.03
CA PRO A 5 18.62 -3.28 -27.18
C PRO A 5 17.11 -3.50 -27.12
N LYS A 6 16.42 -3.22 -28.22
CA LYS A 6 14.97 -3.40 -28.41
C LYS A 6 14.52 -4.88 -28.47
N ARG A 7 15.36 -5.86 -28.17
CA ARG A 7 15.02 -7.28 -28.16
C ARG A 7 14.69 -7.74 -26.75
N PRO A 8 13.65 -8.57 -26.54
CA PRO A 8 13.40 -9.18 -25.24
C PRO A 8 14.65 -9.98 -24.83
N LEU A 9 15.12 -9.76 -23.61
CA LEU A 9 16.19 -10.56 -23.01
C LEU A 9 15.71 -12.01 -22.93
N HIS A 10 16.15 -12.83 -23.87
CA HIS A 10 16.03 -14.28 -23.78
C HIS A 10 17.09 -14.76 -22.77
N LEU A 11 16.68 -14.89 -21.51
CA LEU A 11 17.49 -15.63 -20.54
C LEU A 11 17.62 -17.09 -21.01
N PRO A 12 18.80 -17.71 -20.84
CA PRO A 12 18.98 -19.11 -21.18
C PRO A 12 17.89 -19.95 -20.51
N ARG A 13 17.43 -21.02 -21.19
CA ARG A 13 16.43 -21.98 -20.67
C ARG A 13 16.99 -22.67 -19.43
N LEU A 14 16.90 -22.00 -18.29
CA LEU A 14 17.24 -22.58 -16.99
C LEU A 14 16.24 -23.71 -16.70
N ARG A 15 16.72 -24.80 -16.12
CA ARG A 15 15.87 -25.93 -15.69
C ARG A 15 14.67 -25.41 -14.90
N THR A 16 13.49 -25.93 -15.20
CA THR A 16 12.25 -25.57 -14.48
C THR A 16 12.44 -25.84 -12.99
N TYR A 17 12.14 -24.86 -12.15
CA TYR A 17 12.15 -25.08 -10.70
C TYR A 17 11.00 -26.02 -10.34
N VAL A 18 11.31 -27.09 -9.62
CA VAL A 18 10.32 -28.02 -9.08
C VAL A 18 10.15 -27.67 -7.59
N PRO A 19 8.97 -27.22 -7.15
CA PRO A 19 8.75 -26.87 -5.75
C PRO A 19 8.83 -28.10 -4.84
N GLU A 20 9.41 -27.90 -3.65
CA GLU A 20 9.48 -28.90 -2.59
C GLU A 20 8.30 -28.73 -1.62
N PRO A 21 7.88 -29.78 -0.88
CA PRO A 21 6.77 -29.68 0.07
C PRO A 21 6.96 -28.61 1.15
N SER A 22 8.21 -28.28 1.49
CA SER A 22 8.59 -27.27 2.47
C SER A 22 8.57 -25.83 1.92
N ASP A 23 8.49 -25.67 0.60
CA ASP A 23 8.48 -24.36 -0.03
C ASP A 23 7.18 -23.58 0.27
N PRO A 24 7.25 -22.24 0.36
CA PRO A 24 6.07 -21.41 0.48
C PRO A 24 5.07 -21.67 -0.66
N LYS A 25 3.77 -21.60 -0.37
CA LYS A 25 2.69 -21.88 -1.34
C LYS A 25 2.86 -21.15 -2.68
N ILE A 26 3.39 -19.94 -2.68
CA ILE A 26 3.57 -19.15 -3.90
C ILE A 26 4.57 -19.79 -4.89
N PHE A 27 5.47 -20.67 -4.44
CA PHE A 27 6.41 -21.37 -5.33
C PHE A 27 5.68 -22.35 -6.27
N TRP A 28 4.48 -22.79 -5.89
CA TRP A 28 3.59 -23.63 -6.68
C TRP A 28 2.73 -22.85 -7.68
N PHE A 29 2.83 -21.50 -7.69
CA PHE A 29 1.96 -20.65 -8.49
C PHE A 29 1.92 -21.05 -9.96
N ASN A 30 3.07 -21.28 -10.58
CA ASN A 30 3.14 -21.55 -12.01
C ASN A 30 2.56 -22.92 -12.39
N SER A 31 2.65 -23.92 -11.52
CA SER A 31 2.02 -25.23 -11.72
C SER A 31 0.49 -25.16 -11.61
N GLU A 32 -0.05 -24.27 -10.78
CA GLU A 32 -1.49 -24.07 -10.60
C GLU A 32 -2.09 -22.99 -11.51
N ARG A 33 -1.27 -22.25 -12.26
CA ARG A 33 -1.70 -21.06 -12.99
C ARG A 33 -2.82 -21.35 -14.00
N ALA A 34 -2.75 -22.47 -14.71
CA ALA A 34 -3.78 -22.87 -15.67
C ALA A 34 -5.13 -23.12 -14.98
N ASP A 35 -5.12 -23.83 -13.86
CA ASP A 35 -6.33 -24.14 -13.09
C ASP A 35 -6.92 -22.86 -12.45
N ILE A 36 -6.07 -21.96 -11.97
CA ILE A 36 -6.50 -20.66 -11.46
C ILE A 36 -7.27 -19.89 -12.53
N LEU A 37 -6.75 -19.82 -13.77
CA LEU A 37 -7.41 -19.12 -14.87
C LEU A 37 -8.74 -19.77 -15.23
N GLN A 38 -8.81 -21.10 -15.24
CA GLN A 38 -10.07 -21.83 -15.50
C GLN A 38 -11.10 -21.60 -14.38
N ASP A 39 -10.67 -21.60 -13.12
CA ASP A 39 -11.54 -21.30 -11.98
C ASP A 39 -12.10 -19.87 -12.04
N VAL A 40 -11.29 -18.89 -12.48
CA VAL A 40 -11.77 -17.52 -12.69
C VAL A 40 -12.86 -17.49 -13.75
N VAL A 41 -12.62 -18.11 -14.91
CA VAL A 41 -13.61 -18.15 -15.99
C VAL A 41 -14.88 -18.86 -15.53
N ARG A 42 -14.75 -20.03 -14.90
CA ARG A 42 -15.89 -20.79 -14.37
C ARG A 42 -16.73 -19.91 -13.43
N ARG A 43 -16.10 -19.20 -12.48
CA ARG A 43 -16.78 -18.30 -11.54
C ARG A 43 -17.52 -17.16 -12.23
N ILE A 44 -16.95 -16.59 -13.29
CA ILE A 44 -17.61 -15.57 -14.09
C ILE A 44 -18.80 -16.16 -14.83
N MET A 45 -18.66 -17.34 -15.42
CA MET A 45 -19.76 -18.03 -16.11
C MET A 45 -20.92 -18.35 -15.15
N GLU A 46 -20.62 -18.88 -13.94
CA GLU A 46 -21.61 -19.15 -12.89
C GLU A 46 -22.34 -17.86 -12.47
N ARG A 47 -21.60 -16.75 -12.31
CA ARG A 47 -22.16 -15.45 -11.92
C ARG A 47 -23.18 -14.92 -12.92
N TYR A 48 -22.94 -15.13 -14.20
CA TYR A 48 -23.78 -14.64 -15.29
C TYR A 48 -24.71 -15.70 -15.89
N ALA A 49 -24.72 -16.94 -15.37
CA ALA A 49 -25.54 -18.04 -15.90
C ALA A 49 -27.05 -17.76 -15.89
N ALA A 50 -27.54 -17.02 -14.89
CA ALA A 50 -28.96 -16.66 -14.73
C ALA A 50 -29.22 -15.16 -14.98
N ASP A 51 -28.25 -14.45 -15.60
CA ASP A 51 -28.32 -12.99 -15.77
C ASP A 51 -28.58 -12.64 -17.24
N ASP A 52 -29.74 -12.09 -17.52
CA ASP A 52 -30.12 -11.60 -18.87
C ASP A 52 -29.23 -10.44 -19.36
N SER A 53 -28.32 -9.95 -18.50
CA SER A 53 -27.41 -8.83 -18.81
C SER A 53 -26.14 -9.24 -19.57
N VAL A 54 -25.97 -10.48 -20.01
CA VAL A 54 -24.75 -10.97 -20.69
C VAL A 54 -24.38 -10.11 -21.89
N GLU A 55 -25.37 -9.76 -22.73
CA GLU A 55 -25.15 -8.88 -23.89
C GLU A 55 -24.63 -7.50 -23.45
N PHE A 56 -25.28 -6.90 -22.45
CA PHE A 56 -24.87 -5.62 -21.91
C PHE A 56 -23.44 -5.67 -21.35
N VAL A 57 -23.10 -6.72 -20.61
CA VAL A 57 -21.77 -6.88 -19.99
C VAL A 57 -20.67 -7.04 -21.05
N ILE A 58 -20.93 -7.77 -22.11
CA ILE A 58 -20.02 -7.91 -23.26
C ILE A 58 -19.87 -6.54 -23.96
N GLY A 59 -20.99 -5.85 -24.21
CA GLY A 59 -21.01 -4.52 -24.83
C GLY A 59 -20.26 -3.47 -23.99
N ASP A 60 -20.49 -3.43 -22.67
CA ASP A 60 -19.77 -2.57 -21.74
C ASP A 60 -18.26 -2.84 -21.76
N ALA A 61 -17.87 -4.10 -21.72
CA ALA A 61 -16.46 -4.49 -21.79
C ALA A 61 -15.82 -4.04 -23.11
N ALA A 62 -16.48 -4.29 -24.23
CA ALA A 62 -15.98 -3.92 -25.54
C ALA A 62 -15.90 -2.38 -25.72
N TYR A 63 -16.90 -1.64 -25.26
CA TYR A 63 -16.91 -0.18 -25.27
C TYR A 63 -15.71 0.40 -24.52
N HIS A 64 -15.47 -0.05 -23.31
CA HIS A 64 -14.35 0.44 -22.50
C HIS A 64 -12.98 0.06 -23.07
N GLU A 65 -12.85 -1.12 -23.65
CA GLU A 65 -11.61 -1.55 -24.29
C GLU A 65 -11.34 -0.79 -25.61
N ILE A 66 -12.35 -0.51 -26.40
CA ILE A 66 -12.23 0.33 -27.60
C ILE A 66 -11.70 1.72 -27.20
N ARG A 67 -12.35 2.37 -26.23
CA ARG A 67 -11.91 3.68 -25.72
C ARG A 67 -10.47 3.68 -25.22
N ARG A 68 -10.06 2.58 -24.57
CA ARG A 68 -8.68 2.42 -24.08
C ARG A 68 -7.66 2.26 -25.21
N LEU A 69 -8.06 1.61 -26.32
CA LEU A 69 -7.17 1.27 -27.44
C LEU A 69 -7.15 2.34 -28.53
N GLU A 70 -8.12 3.25 -28.60
CA GLU A 70 -8.22 4.30 -29.63
C GLU A 70 -6.94 5.16 -29.75
N ASN A 71 -6.26 5.40 -28.62
CA ASN A 71 -5.04 6.22 -28.58
C ASN A 71 -3.75 5.40 -28.76
N ARG A 72 -3.85 4.07 -29.03
CA ARG A 72 -2.68 3.22 -29.27
C ARG A 72 -2.41 3.05 -30.75
N THR A 73 -1.18 3.37 -31.16
CA THR A 73 -0.75 3.30 -32.56
C THR A 73 0.05 2.04 -32.93
N ASP A 74 0.45 1.27 -31.89
CA ASP A 74 1.20 0.01 -32.07
C ASP A 74 0.33 -1.10 -32.68
N GLU A 75 0.98 -2.10 -33.27
CA GLU A 75 0.31 -3.22 -33.95
C GLU A 75 -0.64 -4.00 -33.01
N ALA A 76 -0.22 -4.22 -31.76
CA ALA A 76 -1.04 -4.89 -30.76
C ALA A 76 -2.31 -4.09 -30.42
N GLY A 77 -2.22 -2.76 -30.36
CA GLY A 77 -3.36 -1.86 -30.17
C GLY A 77 -4.34 -1.94 -31.32
N ARG A 78 -3.86 -1.92 -32.58
CA ARG A 78 -4.71 -2.04 -33.78
C ARG A 78 -5.44 -3.36 -33.84
N LYS A 79 -4.76 -4.50 -33.63
CA LYS A 79 -5.38 -5.83 -33.58
C LYS A 79 -6.42 -5.94 -32.47
N GLY A 80 -6.11 -5.38 -31.29
CA GLY A 80 -7.05 -5.31 -30.18
C GLY A 80 -8.29 -4.50 -30.51
N LEU A 81 -8.13 -3.33 -31.13
CA LEU A 81 -9.24 -2.46 -31.51
C LEU A 81 -10.16 -3.13 -32.53
N GLU A 82 -9.59 -3.81 -33.52
CA GLU A 82 -10.33 -4.57 -34.52
C GLU A 82 -11.16 -5.70 -33.88
N TYR A 83 -10.54 -6.46 -32.99
CA TYR A 83 -11.23 -7.51 -32.23
C TYR A 83 -12.46 -6.96 -31.48
N TRP A 84 -12.28 -5.91 -30.69
CA TRP A 84 -13.36 -5.37 -29.87
C TRP A 84 -14.47 -4.69 -30.69
N ARG A 85 -14.13 -4.03 -31.80
CA ARG A 85 -15.10 -3.54 -32.77
C ARG A 85 -15.88 -4.68 -33.42
N GLY A 86 -15.22 -5.81 -33.68
CA GLY A 86 -15.86 -7.03 -34.16
C GLY A 86 -16.87 -7.60 -33.14
N VAL A 87 -16.51 -7.61 -31.87
CA VAL A 87 -17.41 -8.06 -30.78
C VAL A 87 -18.69 -7.20 -30.73
N ILE A 88 -18.55 -5.85 -30.66
CA ILE A 88 -19.73 -4.95 -30.61
C ILE A 88 -20.66 -5.13 -31.79
N ARG A 89 -20.12 -5.28 -33.00
CA ARG A 89 -20.95 -5.45 -34.21
C ARG A 89 -21.75 -6.73 -34.23
N ARG A 90 -21.28 -7.78 -33.54
CA ARG A 90 -21.90 -9.12 -33.59
C ARG A 90 -22.75 -9.45 -32.39
N VAL A 91 -22.49 -8.89 -31.21
CA VAL A 91 -23.09 -9.33 -29.94
C VAL A 91 -24.62 -9.29 -29.94
N GLY A 92 -25.25 -8.27 -30.52
CA GLY A 92 -26.71 -8.15 -30.59
C GLY A 92 -27.40 -9.16 -31.52
N ARG A 93 -26.63 -9.84 -32.40
CA ARG A 93 -27.13 -10.84 -33.36
C ARG A 93 -26.75 -12.27 -32.99
N MET A 94 -26.01 -12.47 -31.88
CA MET A 94 -25.59 -13.79 -31.42
C MET A 94 -26.74 -14.53 -30.75
N SER A 95 -26.75 -15.85 -30.88
CA SER A 95 -27.58 -16.70 -30.02
C SER A 95 -27.13 -16.60 -28.55
N SER A 96 -27.98 -17.02 -27.63
CA SER A 96 -27.62 -17.07 -26.19
C SER A 96 -26.34 -17.87 -25.97
N GLU A 97 -26.19 -19.02 -26.62
CA GLU A 97 -24.97 -19.84 -26.56
C GLU A 97 -23.75 -19.09 -27.09
N GLY A 98 -23.87 -18.39 -28.23
CA GLY A 98 -22.80 -17.57 -28.78
C GLY A 98 -22.38 -16.41 -27.89
N LYS A 99 -23.32 -15.79 -27.16
CA LYS A 99 -23.03 -14.76 -26.16
C LYS A 99 -22.26 -15.35 -24.98
N PHE A 100 -22.65 -16.52 -24.48
CA PHE A 100 -21.95 -17.20 -23.40
C PHE A 100 -20.53 -17.62 -23.80
N GLU A 101 -20.34 -18.13 -25.02
CA GLU A 101 -19.00 -18.49 -25.51
C GLU A 101 -18.13 -17.24 -25.65
N THR A 102 -18.66 -16.14 -26.16
CA THR A 102 -17.98 -14.83 -26.23
C THR A 102 -17.62 -14.31 -24.83
N LEU A 103 -18.53 -14.43 -23.84
CA LEU A 103 -18.26 -14.07 -22.45
C LEU A 103 -17.09 -14.90 -21.88
N ARG A 104 -17.08 -16.21 -22.18
CA ARG A 104 -16.00 -17.13 -21.76
C ARG A 104 -14.65 -16.69 -22.34
N GLU A 105 -14.60 -16.42 -23.66
CA GLU A 105 -13.40 -15.97 -24.34
C GLU A 105 -12.85 -14.64 -23.76
N ILE A 106 -13.73 -13.66 -23.60
CA ILE A 106 -13.38 -12.34 -23.04
C ILE A 106 -12.89 -12.49 -21.61
N SER A 107 -13.57 -13.29 -20.79
CA SER A 107 -13.20 -13.54 -19.39
C SER A 107 -11.81 -14.19 -19.30
N MET A 108 -11.52 -15.18 -20.14
CA MET A 108 -10.20 -15.81 -20.22
C MET A 108 -9.12 -14.81 -20.65
N ARG A 109 -9.41 -13.95 -21.64
CA ARG A 109 -8.49 -12.90 -22.10
C ARG A 109 -8.17 -11.92 -20.97
N MET A 110 -9.20 -11.46 -20.24
CA MET A 110 -9.04 -10.55 -19.09
C MET A 110 -8.31 -11.24 -17.94
N ALA A 111 -8.61 -12.49 -17.63
CA ALA A 111 -7.94 -13.26 -16.60
C ALA A 111 -6.44 -13.43 -16.90
N LYS A 112 -6.07 -13.69 -18.16
CA LYS A 112 -4.67 -13.75 -18.61
C LYS A 112 -3.94 -12.39 -18.49
N ASP A 113 -4.64 -11.27 -18.76
CA ASP A 113 -4.05 -9.92 -18.61
C ASP A 113 -3.85 -9.56 -17.13
N VAL A 114 -4.77 -9.97 -16.25
CA VAL A 114 -4.69 -9.75 -14.79
C VAL A 114 -3.63 -10.66 -14.16
N ALA A 115 -3.58 -11.93 -14.53
CA ALA A 115 -2.78 -12.93 -13.83
C ALA A 115 -1.29 -12.59 -13.81
N GLY A 116 -0.71 -12.65 -12.61
CA GLY A 116 0.72 -12.57 -12.39
C GLY A 116 1.48 -13.83 -12.82
N ASN A 117 2.73 -13.85 -12.43
CA ASN A 117 3.64 -14.98 -12.52
C ASN A 117 4.55 -15.00 -11.30
N PHE A 118 5.07 -16.16 -10.93
CA PHE A 118 6.08 -16.24 -9.87
C PHE A 118 7.18 -17.21 -10.28
N ASP A 119 8.42 -16.72 -10.33
CA ASP A 119 9.60 -17.56 -10.56
C ASP A 119 10.46 -17.62 -9.29
N PRO A 120 10.52 -18.76 -8.59
CA PRO A 120 11.33 -18.92 -7.39
C PRO A 120 12.81 -18.55 -7.57
N ARG A 121 13.35 -18.69 -8.79
CA ARG A 121 14.75 -18.35 -9.09
C ARG A 121 14.96 -16.85 -9.14
N VAL A 122 14.01 -16.14 -9.78
CA VAL A 122 14.00 -14.67 -9.80
C VAL A 122 13.83 -14.14 -8.37
N TYR A 123 12.95 -14.77 -7.58
CA TYR A 123 12.77 -14.41 -6.17
C TYR A 123 14.07 -14.62 -5.36
N LYS A 124 14.69 -15.81 -5.45
CA LYS A 124 15.96 -16.10 -4.75
C LYS A 124 17.09 -15.17 -5.18
N PHE A 125 17.14 -14.80 -6.46
CA PHE A 125 18.07 -13.80 -6.98
C PHE A 125 17.76 -12.40 -6.43
N ALA A 126 16.51 -11.95 -6.53
CA ALA A 126 16.08 -10.63 -6.05
C ALA A 126 16.33 -10.48 -4.55
N ALA A 127 16.00 -11.50 -3.76
CA ALA A 127 16.21 -11.52 -2.31
C ALA A 127 17.70 -11.34 -1.92
N ARG A 128 18.63 -11.83 -2.75
CA ARG A 128 20.08 -11.66 -2.54
C ARG A 128 20.63 -10.38 -3.14
N ALA A 129 20.14 -9.98 -4.31
CA ALA A 129 20.68 -8.86 -5.08
C ALA A 129 20.12 -7.49 -4.65
N VAL A 130 18.82 -7.44 -4.26
CA VAL A 130 18.15 -6.19 -3.89
C VAL A 130 18.81 -5.48 -2.72
N PRO A 131 19.22 -6.14 -1.63
CA PRO A 131 19.97 -5.50 -0.55
C PRO A 131 21.27 -4.85 -1.04
N GLY A 132 22.05 -5.57 -1.83
CA GLY A 132 23.29 -5.07 -2.41
C GLY A 132 23.07 -3.92 -3.40
N LEU A 133 22.04 -4.03 -4.24
CA LEU A 133 21.69 -3.00 -5.21
C LEU A 133 21.19 -1.72 -4.50
N LEU A 134 20.33 -1.85 -3.51
CA LEU A 134 19.88 -0.73 -2.69
C LEU A 134 21.07 -0.09 -1.96
N THR A 135 21.95 -0.89 -1.36
CA THR A 135 23.17 -0.39 -0.72
C THR A 135 24.12 0.26 -1.71
N GLY A 136 24.25 -0.29 -2.93
CA GLY A 136 25.12 0.27 -3.98
C GLY A 136 24.59 1.57 -4.57
N VAL A 137 23.28 1.70 -4.75
CA VAL A 137 22.64 2.97 -5.12
C VAL A 137 22.81 3.99 -4.00
N MET A 138 22.79 3.54 -2.74
CA MET A 138 23.02 4.38 -1.55
C MET A 138 24.46 4.82 -1.38
N ASN A 139 25.45 4.06 -1.86
CA ASN A 139 26.86 4.41 -1.71
C ASN A 139 27.75 3.87 -2.85
N PRO A 140 27.82 4.58 -4.00
CA PRO A 140 28.60 4.14 -5.16
C PRO A 140 30.09 3.91 -4.89
N SER A 141 30.70 4.65 -3.95
CA SER A 141 32.13 4.53 -3.61
C SER A 141 32.46 3.27 -2.81
N ARG A 142 31.46 2.62 -2.21
CA ARG A 142 31.64 1.34 -1.48
C ARG A 142 31.28 0.11 -2.31
N LEU A 143 30.64 0.29 -3.47
CA LEU A 143 30.34 -0.82 -4.40
C LEU A 143 31.62 -1.60 -4.77
N MET A 144 32.76 -0.92 -4.79
CA MET A 144 34.06 -1.51 -5.13
C MET A 144 34.79 -2.19 -3.94
N ARG A 145 34.36 -1.95 -2.70
CA ARG A 145 35.10 -2.47 -1.53
C ARG A 145 34.42 -3.62 -0.78
N ASN A 146 33.10 -3.69 -0.69
CA ASN A 146 32.44 -4.72 0.14
C ASN A 146 31.06 -5.12 -0.39
N VAL A 147 31.01 -5.99 -1.40
CA VAL A 147 29.77 -6.62 -1.89
C VAL A 147 29.17 -7.60 -0.84
N LEU A 148 29.95 -8.00 0.17
CA LEU A 148 29.56 -9.01 1.17
C LEU A 148 28.96 -8.43 2.47
N ASP A 149 29.06 -7.10 2.70
CA ASP A 149 28.63 -6.46 3.95
C ASP A 149 27.33 -5.62 3.80
N SER A 150 26.58 -5.90 2.75
CA SER A 150 25.43 -5.08 2.34
C SER A 150 24.16 -5.29 3.17
N GLY A 151 24.10 -6.33 4.02
CA GLY A 151 22.93 -6.63 4.86
C GLY A 151 22.76 -5.68 6.04
N THR A 152 23.85 -5.28 6.68
CA THR A 152 23.86 -4.51 7.94
C THR A 152 23.24 -3.12 7.84
N ARG A 153 23.30 -2.46 6.69
CA ARG A 153 22.84 -1.07 6.56
C ARG A 153 21.37 -0.88 6.25
N LEU A 154 20.74 -1.81 5.55
CA LEU A 154 19.27 -1.78 5.38
C LEU A 154 18.57 -2.11 6.70
N ASP A 155 19.15 -2.98 7.51
CA ASP A 155 18.65 -3.32 8.84
C ASP A 155 18.68 -2.11 9.80
N GLU A 156 19.65 -1.22 9.64
CA GLU A 156 19.71 0.04 10.39
C GLU A 156 18.67 1.07 9.91
N LEU A 157 18.34 1.07 8.62
CA LEU A 157 17.42 2.02 8.00
C LEU A 157 15.95 1.62 8.14
N VAL A 158 15.65 0.31 8.11
CA VAL A 158 14.28 -0.22 8.16
C VAL A 158 14.11 -1.06 9.41
N SER A 159 13.42 -0.54 10.40
CA SER A 159 13.02 -1.32 11.57
C SER A 159 11.64 -1.95 11.38
N VAL A 160 11.46 -3.12 12.00
CA VAL A 160 10.20 -3.87 11.97
C VAL A 160 9.69 -4.03 13.38
N GLU A 161 8.43 -3.76 13.57
CA GLU A 161 7.72 -3.88 14.85
C GLU A 161 6.43 -4.69 14.67
N GLY A 162 5.92 -5.24 15.75
CA GLY A 162 4.65 -5.96 15.78
C GLY A 162 4.79 -7.43 16.16
N PRO A 163 3.72 -8.23 16.03
CA PRO A 163 3.65 -9.62 16.51
C PRO A 163 4.31 -10.62 15.53
N MET A 164 5.60 -10.46 15.24
CA MET A 164 6.29 -11.19 14.16
C MET A 164 6.27 -12.70 14.36
N GLU A 165 6.45 -13.19 15.62
CA GLU A 165 6.38 -14.64 15.93
C GLU A 165 5.00 -15.22 15.60
N LYS A 166 3.95 -14.48 15.96
CA LYS A 166 2.57 -14.83 15.65
C LYS A 166 2.35 -14.90 14.13
N LEU A 167 2.84 -13.92 13.36
CA LEU A 167 2.74 -13.94 11.90
C LEU A 167 3.47 -15.14 11.29
N ARG A 168 4.67 -15.50 11.79
CA ARG A 168 5.40 -16.70 11.37
C ARG A 168 4.62 -17.99 11.68
N SER A 169 3.88 -18.03 12.79
CA SER A 169 2.98 -19.14 13.10
C SER A 169 1.80 -19.19 12.12
N LEU A 170 1.09 -18.07 11.97
CA LEU A 170 -0.17 -18.00 11.22
C LEU A 170 -0.01 -18.26 9.72
N GLN A 171 1.13 -17.89 9.12
CA GLN A 171 1.37 -18.16 7.69
C GLN A 171 1.33 -19.64 7.32
N ARG A 172 1.59 -20.53 8.27
CA ARG A 172 1.51 -21.99 8.07
C ARG A 172 0.11 -22.57 8.31
N LYS A 173 -0.75 -21.83 9.02
CA LYS A 173 -2.08 -22.28 9.47
C LYS A 173 -3.21 -21.81 8.56
N GLY A 174 -3.02 -20.69 7.86
CA GLY A 174 -4.05 -20.11 6.99
C GLY A 174 -3.50 -19.17 5.94
N THR A 175 -4.39 -18.43 5.30
CA THR A 175 -4.02 -17.45 4.28
C THR A 175 -3.98 -16.05 4.89
N MET A 176 -2.85 -15.35 4.78
CA MET A 176 -2.71 -13.99 5.26
C MET A 176 -2.98 -12.98 4.14
N LEU A 177 -3.74 -11.92 4.46
CA LEU A 177 -3.90 -10.73 3.65
C LEU A 177 -3.21 -9.56 4.38
N LEU A 178 -2.08 -9.12 3.85
CA LEU A 178 -1.33 -7.99 4.38
C LEU A 178 -1.91 -6.70 3.82
N LEU A 179 -2.25 -5.79 4.69
CA LEU A 179 -2.95 -4.54 4.38
C LEU A 179 -2.13 -3.35 4.87
N PRO A 180 -1.07 -2.96 4.14
CA PRO A 180 -0.26 -1.82 4.55
C PRO A 180 -0.87 -0.48 4.15
N THR A 181 -0.53 0.59 4.89
CA THR A 181 -0.69 1.96 4.43
C THR A 181 0.19 2.23 3.22
N HIS A 182 -0.20 3.18 2.36
CA HIS A 182 0.56 3.52 1.15
C HIS A 182 1.03 4.98 1.17
N SER A 183 2.33 5.17 1.42
CA SER A 183 2.93 6.49 1.61
C SER A 183 3.96 6.86 0.53
N SER A 184 4.66 5.86 -0.04
CA SER A 184 5.73 6.06 -1.02
C SER A 184 5.75 4.95 -2.08
N ASN A 185 6.36 5.19 -3.23
CA ASN A 185 6.65 4.14 -4.21
C ASN A 185 7.65 3.08 -3.66
N LEU A 186 8.37 3.42 -2.59
CA LEU A 186 9.28 2.51 -1.88
C LEU A 186 8.55 1.43 -1.08
N ASP A 187 7.28 1.61 -0.76
CA ASP A 187 6.53 0.73 0.15
C ASP A 187 6.57 -0.73 -0.29
N SER A 188 6.41 -0.99 -1.58
CA SER A 188 6.44 -2.36 -2.11
C SER A 188 7.80 -3.03 -1.94
N LEU A 189 8.90 -2.28 -2.13
CA LEU A 189 10.26 -2.79 -1.93
C LEU A 189 10.57 -2.99 -0.46
N ALA A 190 10.19 -2.03 0.38
CA ALA A 190 10.41 -2.08 1.83
C ALA A 190 9.69 -3.28 2.46
N ILE A 191 8.41 -3.51 2.10
CA ILE A 191 7.67 -4.68 2.57
C ILE A 191 8.25 -5.98 2.03
N ALA A 192 8.59 -6.05 0.74
CA ALA A 192 9.20 -7.26 0.18
C ALA A 192 10.50 -7.63 0.90
N TRP A 193 11.33 -6.63 1.21
CA TRP A 193 12.54 -6.80 2.02
C TRP A 193 12.22 -7.31 3.43
N VAL A 194 11.25 -6.69 4.10
CA VAL A 194 10.84 -7.10 5.46
C VAL A 194 10.31 -8.52 5.47
N LEU A 195 9.44 -8.91 4.52
CA LEU A 195 8.93 -10.28 4.45
C LEU A 195 10.09 -11.30 4.31
N PHE A 196 11.08 -10.99 3.48
CA PHE A 196 12.27 -11.84 3.33
C PHE A 196 13.09 -11.92 4.62
N ARG A 197 13.42 -10.77 5.24
CA ARG A 197 14.22 -10.69 6.47
C ARG A 197 13.55 -11.40 7.64
N GLU A 198 12.26 -11.25 7.79
CA GLU A 198 11.48 -11.81 8.90
C GLU A 198 11.01 -13.26 8.64
N ALA A 199 11.55 -13.92 7.61
CA ALA A 199 11.18 -15.29 7.24
C ALA A 199 9.65 -15.46 7.02
N LEU A 200 8.99 -14.41 6.52
CA LEU A 200 7.62 -14.50 6.05
C LEU A 200 7.58 -14.89 4.58
N ALA A 201 6.59 -15.69 4.22
CA ALA A 201 6.41 -16.13 2.85
C ALA A 201 6.19 -14.95 1.89
N PRO A 202 6.77 -15.00 0.68
CA PRO A 202 6.44 -14.01 -0.33
C PRO A 202 4.96 -14.09 -0.69
N VAL A 203 4.42 -12.96 -1.13
CA VAL A 203 2.98 -12.76 -1.33
C VAL A 203 2.66 -12.46 -2.80
N VAL A 204 1.45 -12.76 -3.24
CA VAL A 204 0.90 -12.18 -4.46
C VAL A 204 0.40 -10.77 -4.17
N TYR A 205 0.59 -9.83 -5.08
CA TYR A 205 0.19 -8.45 -4.83
C TYR A 205 -0.35 -7.74 -6.06
N GLY A 206 -1.35 -6.86 -5.82
CA GLY A 206 -1.94 -6.05 -6.87
C GLY A 206 -1.06 -4.85 -7.21
N ALA A 207 -0.58 -4.77 -8.45
CA ALA A 207 0.26 -3.69 -8.93
C ALA A 207 -0.41 -2.90 -10.06
N GLY A 208 -0.30 -1.56 -10.00
CA GLY A 208 -0.82 -0.69 -11.04
C GLY A 208 -0.16 -0.94 -12.39
N LYS A 209 -0.93 -0.99 -13.46
CA LYS A 209 -0.43 -1.29 -14.81
C LYS A 209 0.66 -0.33 -15.30
N ASN A 210 0.69 0.90 -14.80
CA ASN A 210 1.73 1.90 -15.10
C ASN A 210 3.14 1.43 -14.67
N LEU A 211 3.26 0.62 -13.61
CA LEU A 211 4.53 0.08 -13.15
C LEU A 211 5.14 -0.93 -14.13
N PHE A 212 4.35 -1.48 -15.03
CA PHE A 212 4.80 -2.44 -16.05
C PHE A 212 5.29 -1.78 -17.36
N THR A 213 5.39 -0.46 -17.41
CA THR A 213 5.88 0.27 -18.60
C THR A 213 7.40 0.23 -18.73
N ASN A 214 8.13 0.19 -17.61
CA ASN A 214 9.58 0.02 -17.61
C ASN A 214 9.94 -1.48 -17.76
N PRO A 215 10.73 -1.89 -18.75
CA PRO A 215 11.01 -3.32 -19.01
C PRO A 215 11.66 -4.06 -17.84
N ILE A 216 12.58 -3.42 -17.11
CA ILE A 216 13.30 -4.03 -15.98
C ILE A 216 12.33 -4.19 -14.80
N ILE A 217 11.61 -3.12 -14.43
CA ILE A 217 10.61 -3.17 -13.36
C ILE A 217 9.53 -4.19 -13.71
N SER A 218 9.05 -4.17 -14.95
CA SER A 218 8.04 -5.12 -15.45
C SER A 218 8.50 -6.56 -15.32
N PHE A 219 9.77 -6.86 -15.62
CA PHE A 219 10.33 -8.21 -15.48
C PHE A 219 10.27 -8.68 -14.03
N PHE A 220 10.77 -7.88 -13.08
CA PHE A 220 10.75 -8.24 -11.66
C PHE A 220 9.32 -8.32 -11.13
N MET A 221 8.49 -7.30 -11.37
CA MET A 221 7.10 -7.29 -10.93
C MET A 221 6.34 -8.53 -11.41
N HIS A 222 6.48 -8.86 -12.72
CA HIS A 222 5.81 -10.02 -13.31
C HIS A 222 6.26 -11.34 -12.66
N ASN A 223 7.56 -11.50 -12.41
CA ASN A 223 8.11 -12.76 -11.91
C ASN A 223 8.16 -12.86 -10.36
N LEU A 224 7.68 -11.84 -9.65
CA LEU A 224 7.64 -11.81 -8.18
C LEU A 224 6.20 -11.79 -7.62
N GLY A 225 5.22 -12.26 -8.38
CA GLY A 225 3.86 -12.46 -7.89
C GLY A 225 2.92 -11.26 -8.10
N ALA A 226 3.35 -10.20 -8.81
CA ALA A 226 2.48 -9.08 -9.10
C ALA A 226 1.40 -9.45 -10.11
N TYR A 227 0.13 -9.24 -9.77
CA TYR A 227 -0.96 -9.25 -10.72
C TYR A 227 -1.34 -7.82 -11.11
N ARG A 228 -1.79 -7.65 -12.36
CA ARG A 228 -2.02 -6.34 -12.94
C ARG A 228 -3.38 -5.77 -12.54
N VAL A 229 -3.37 -4.54 -12.02
CA VAL A 229 -4.58 -3.78 -11.70
C VAL A 229 -4.63 -2.55 -12.62
N ASP A 230 -5.49 -2.57 -13.63
CA ASP A 230 -5.71 -1.40 -14.49
C ASP A 230 -6.90 -0.59 -13.97
N ARG A 231 -6.60 0.51 -13.28
CA ARG A 231 -7.62 1.39 -12.68
C ARG A 231 -8.38 2.22 -13.72
N ARG A 232 -7.89 2.26 -14.97
CA ARG A 232 -8.51 3.00 -16.08
C ARG A 232 -9.65 2.17 -16.69
N VAL A 233 -9.63 0.85 -16.52
CA VAL A 233 -10.70 -0.03 -17.01
C VAL A 233 -11.90 0.05 -16.07
N ARG A 234 -12.98 0.66 -16.56
CA ARG A 234 -14.22 0.84 -15.80
C ARG A 234 -15.22 -0.29 -16.00
N ALA A 235 -14.99 -1.15 -17.00
CA ALA A 235 -15.87 -2.26 -17.34
C ALA A 235 -16.20 -3.13 -16.12
N ARG A 236 -17.49 -3.45 -15.97
CA ARG A 236 -17.99 -4.31 -14.89
C ARG A 236 -17.31 -5.68 -14.91
N LEU A 237 -17.25 -6.30 -16.09
CA LEU A 237 -16.63 -7.62 -16.27
C LEU A 237 -15.18 -7.66 -15.81
N TYR A 238 -14.38 -6.64 -16.14
CA TYR A 238 -12.99 -6.57 -15.70
C TYR A 238 -12.87 -6.56 -14.17
N LYS A 239 -13.71 -5.78 -13.49
CA LYS A 239 -13.73 -5.72 -12.02
C LYS A 239 -14.14 -7.06 -11.40
N ASP A 240 -15.08 -7.76 -12.02
CA ASP A 240 -15.53 -9.07 -11.57
C ASP A 240 -14.43 -10.13 -11.78
N VAL A 241 -13.75 -10.12 -12.92
CA VAL A 241 -12.58 -10.98 -13.18
C VAL A 241 -11.45 -10.72 -12.17
N LEU A 242 -11.13 -9.45 -11.89
CA LEU A 242 -10.11 -9.09 -10.92
C LEU A 242 -10.45 -9.56 -9.51
N LYS A 243 -11.71 -9.39 -9.08
CA LYS A 243 -12.19 -9.87 -7.77
C LYS A 243 -12.19 -11.40 -7.71
N ALA A 244 -12.67 -12.08 -8.76
CA ALA A 244 -12.65 -13.53 -8.83
C ALA A 244 -11.23 -14.08 -8.73
N TYR A 245 -10.27 -13.48 -9.48
CA TYR A 245 -8.86 -13.84 -9.41
C TYR A 245 -8.31 -13.68 -7.98
N SER A 246 -8.51 -12.51 -7.36
CA SER A 246 -8.03 -12.25 -6.00
C SER A 246 -8.64 -13.20 -4.96
N SER A 247 -9.96 -13.48 -5.04
CA SER A 247 -10.64 -14.42 -4.15
C SER A 247 -10.09 -15.84 -4.30
N ILE A 248 -9.91 -16.32 -5.54
CA ILE A 248 -9.37 -17.66 -5.83
C ILE A 248 -7.94 -17.81 -5.30
N MET A 249 -7.11 -16.77 -5.41
CA MET A 249 -5.76 -16.80 -4.84
C MET A 249 -5.83 -17.04 -3.33
N VAL A 250 -6.68 -16.32 -2.61
CA VAL A 250 -6.87 -16.47 -1.16
C VAL A 250 -7.45 -17.86 -0.81
N GLU A 251 -8.45 -18.32 -1.55
CA GLU A 251 -9.07 -19.66 -1.36
C GLU A 251 -8.05 -20.79 -1.49
N ARG A 252 -7.11 -20.65 -2.43
CA ARG A 252 -6.05 -21.63 -2.68
C ARG A 252 -4.87 -21.54 -1.71
N GLY A 253 -4.85 -20.53 -0.82
CA GLY A 253 -3.84 -20.35 0.22
C GLY A 253 -2.64 -19.49 -0.19
N PHE A 254 -2.75 -18.74 -1.28
CA PHE A 254 -1.73 -17.75 -1.63
C PHE A 254 -1.87 -16.52 -0.75
N HIS A 255 -0.87 -16.24 0.07
CA HIS A 255 -0.84 -14.99 0.83
C HIS A 255 -0.89 -13.80 -0.10
N SER A 256 -1.61 -12.77 0.27
CA SER A 256 -1.87 -11.62 -0.59
C SER A 256 -1.50 -10.31 0.09
N LEU A 257 -1.11 -9.32 -0.70
CA LEU A 257 -0.89 -7.95 -0.26
C LEU A 257 -1.56 -6.97 -1.22
N PHE A 258 -2.23 -6.00 -0.67
CA PHE A 258 -2.69 -4.84 -1.43
C PHE A 258 -2.81 -3.62 -0.53
N PHE A 259 -2.71 -2.45 -1.14
CA PHE A 259 -2.82 -1.16 -0.45
C PHE A 259 -4.28 -0.69 -0.50
N PRO A 260 -5.04 -0.78 0.61
CA PRO A 260 -6.48 -0.50 0.59
C PRO A 260 -6.80 0.99 0.39
N GLY A 261 -5.88 1.91 0.62
CA GLY A 261 -6.00 3.31 0.23
C GLY A 261 -6.15 3.49 -1.29
N GLY A 262 -5.63 2.53 -2.05
CA GLY A 262 -5.73 2.47 -3.50
C GLY A 262 -4.79 3.41 -4.25
N THR A 263 -4.31 4.47 -3.62
CA THR A 263 -3.24 5.38 -4.08
C THR A 263 -2.39 5.76 -2.88
N ARG A 264 -1.19 6.27 -3.11
CA ARG A 264 -0.39 6.87 -2.04
C ARG A 264 -1.17 8.00 -1.36
N THR A 265 -0.99 8.17 -0.04
CA THR A 265 -1.58 9.29 0.68
C THR A 265 -0.97 10.59 0.18
N ARG A 266 -1.80 11.46 -0.43
CA ARG A 266 -1.32 12.72 -0.99
C ARG A 266 -1.15 13.80 0.07
N SER A 267 -1.93 13.72 1.12
CA SER A 267 -1.88 14.69 2.24
C SER A 267 -0.88 14.34 3.32
N GLY A 268 -0.24 13.16 3.30
CA GLY A 268 0.55 12.63 4.40
C GLY A 268 -0.26 12.07 5.57
N ALA A 269 -1.58 12.21 5.57
CA ALA A 269 -2.46 11.73 6.66
C ALA A 269 -2.57 10.21 6.69
N ILE A 270 -2.97 9.67 7.84
CA ILE A 270 -3.33 8.25 7.99
C ILE A 270 -4.60 7.99 7.18
N GLU A 271 -4.60 6.92 6.40
CA GLU A 271 -5.71 6.52 5.55
C GLU A 271 -6.91 6.05 6.39
N GLN A 272 -8.05 6.70 6.23
CA GLN A 272 -9.30 6.34 6.90
C GLN A 272 -10.38 5.85 5.96
N LYS A 273 -10.34 6.29 4.70
CA LYS A 273 -11.26 5.85 3.65
C LYS A 273 -10.59 4.81 2.78
N LEU A 274 -10.96 3.55 3.00
CA LEU A 274 -10.37 2.41 2.32
C LEU A 274 -11.21 1.97 1.12
N LYS A 275 -10.54 1.50 0.07
CA LYS A 275 -11.16 0.85 -1.09
C LYS A 275 -11.30 -0.65 -0.81
N LEU A 276 -12.47 -1.05 -0.41
CA LEU A 276 -12.73 -2.37 0.14
C LEU A 276 -12.91 -3.48 -0.93
N GLY A 277 -12.83 -3.16 -2.22
CA GLY A 277 -13.10 -4.13 -3.28
C GLY A 277 -12.23 -5.38 -3.26
N LEU A 278 -10.93 -5.23 -2.92
CA LEU A 278 -10.03 -6.37 -2.76
C LEU A 278 -10.07 -6.94 -1.33
N ALA A 279 -10.35 -6.14 -0.31
CA ALA A 279 -10.52 -6.65 1.05
C ALA A 279 -11.69 -7.64 1.13
N GLY A 280 -12.82 -7.32 0.48
CA GLY A 280 -13.97 -8.20 0.41
C GLY A 280 -13.70 -9.55 -0.24
N THR A 281 -12.64 -9.67 -1.07
CA THR A 281 -12.27 -10.98 -1.65
C THR A 281 -11.78 -11.97 -0.61
N GLY A 282 -11.21 -11.52 0.51
CA GLY A 282 -10.83 -12.39 1.62
C GLY A 282 -12.03 -12.90 2.42
N VAL A 283 -13.07 -12.04 2.62
CA VAL A 283 -14.32 -12.45 3.25
C VAL A 283 -15.04 -13.47 2.37
N GLU A 284 -15.17 -13.20 1.05
CA GLU A 284 -15.75 -14.12 0.08
C GLU A 284 -14.98 -15.45 0.01
N ALA A 285 -13.64 -15.41 0.00
CA ALA A 285 -12.80 -16.60 -0.04
C ALA A 285 -13.02 -17.50 1.18
N PHE A 286 -13.12 -16.91 2.36
CA PHE A 286 -13.43 -17.65 3.58
C PHE A 286 -14.81 -18.32 3.49
N ALA A 287 -15.86 -17.57 3.10
CA ALA A 287 -17.21 -18.11 2.96
C ALA A 287 -17.28 -19.25 1.93
N ARG A 288 -16.59 -19.10 0.78
CA ARG A 288 -16.53 -20.13 -0.26
C ARG A 288 -15.79 -21.39 0.20
N ASN A 289 -14.68 -21.23 0.92
CA ASN A 289 -13.95 -22.36 1.48
C ASN A 289 -14.83 -23.13 2.46
N ARG A 290 -15.49 -22.45 3.37
CA ARG A 290 -16.41 -23.08 4.33
C ARG A 290 -17.58 -23.78 3.64
N ALA A 291 -18.18 -23.18 2.61
CA ALA A 291 -19.26 -23.78 1.83
C ALA A 291 -18.84 -25.06 1.09
N ARG A 292 -17.54 -25.21 0.77
CA ARG A 292 -16.96 -26.43 0.17
C ARG A 292 -16.40 -27.41 1.19
N GLY A 293 -16.59 -27.17 2.50
CA GLY A 293 -16.03 -28.00 3.55
C GLY A 293 -14.52 -27.81 3.77
N VAL A 294 -13.90 -26.79 3.16
CA VAL A 294 -12.46 -26.50 3.34
C VAL A 294 -12.28 -25.60 4.55
N ASN A 295 -11.63 -26.12 5.58
CA ASN A 295 -11.31 -25.36 6.80
C ASN A 295 -9.94 -24.68 6.66
N ARG A 296 -9.88 -23.57 5.92
CA ARG A 296 -8.68 -22.72 5.80
C ARG A 296 -8.98 -21.35 6.40
N PRO A 297 -8.36 -20.99 7.52
CA PRO A 297 -8.48 -19.67 8.09
C PRO A 297 -7.96 -18.59 7.14
N VAL A 298 -8.54 -17.39 7.25
CA VAL A 298 -8.09 -16.19 6.54
C VAL A 298 -7.79 -15.14 7.60
N PHE A 299 -6.59 -14.56 7.53
CA PHE A 299 -6.11 -13.57 8.50
C PHE A 299 -5.86 -12.25 7.81
N PHE A 300 -6.47 -11.20 8.30
CA PHE A 300 -6.23 -9.83 7.87
C PHE A 300 -5.22 -9.19 8.80
N VAL A 301 -4.10 -8.71 8.24
CA VAL A 301 -2.99 -8.14 9.00
C VAL A 301 -2.82 -6.68 8.57
N PRO A 302 -3.31 -5.71 9.35
CA PRO A 302 -3.04 -4.31 9.07
C PRO A 302 -1.55 -4.03 9.30
N ALA A 303 -0.97 -3.15 8.49
CA ALA A 303 0.40 -2.70 8.69
C ALA A 303 0.52 -1.20 8.41
N THR A 304 1.41 -0.53 9.12
CA THR A 304 1.73 0.86 8.86
C THR A 304 3.18 1.01 8.41
N ILE A 305 3.39 1.84 7.38
CA ILE A 305 4.72 2.20 6.91
C ILE A 305 4.95 3.65 7.27
N ASN A 306 5.94 3.91 8.11
CA ASN A 306 6.20 5.20 8.69
C ASN A 306 7.61 5.64 8.30
N TYR A 307 7.71 6.73 7.53
CA TYR A 307 8.97 7.31 7.06
C TYR A 307 9.32 8.57 7.82
N ALA A 308 10.58 8.74 8.17
CA ALA A 308 11.12 10.02 8.62
C ALA A 308 11.13 11.03 7.46
N LEU A 309 11.36 10.55 6.23
CA LEU A 309 11.40 11.37 5.03
C LEU A 309 10.69 10.62 3.89
N VAL A 310 9.75 11.26 3.21
CA VAL A 310 9.02 10.69 2.07
C VAL A 310 9.57 11.28 0.77
N LEU A 311 10.00 10.40 -0.14
CA LEU A 311 10.65 10.77 -1.40
C LEU A 311 9.79 11.74 -2.24
N GLU A 312 8.49 11.47 -2.30
CA GLU A 312 7.56 12.20 -3.17
C GLU A 312 6.70 13.24 -2.41
N ALA A 313 7.10 13.64 -1.21
CA ALA A 313 6.28 14.50 -0.35
C ALA A 313 5.86 15.80 -1.03
N GLU A 314 6.79 16.45 -1.79
CA GLU A 314 6.52 17.70 -2.50
C GLU A 314 5.39 17.55 -3.52
N THR A 315 5.51 16.58 -4.43
CA THR A 315 4.50 16.33 -5.47
C THR A 315 3.18 15.83 -4.89
N LEU A 316 3.23 14.99 -3.85
CA LEU A 316 2.03 14.48 -3.21
C LEU A 316 1.20 15.58 -2.56
N ILE A 317 1.86 16.49 -1.80
CA ILE A 317 1.13 17.59 -1.15
C ILE A 317 0.64 18.62 -2.17
N GLU A 318 1.40 18.90 -3.22
CA GLU A 318 0.95 19.78 -4.28
C GLU A 318 -0.29 19.22 -4.99
N ASP A 319 -0.30 17.93 -5.34
CA ASP A 319 -1.46 17.26 -5.92
C ASP A 319 -2.68 17.32 -4.99
N HIS A 320 -2.45 17.12 -3.69
CA HIS A 320 -3.50 17.23 -2.70
C HIS A 320 -4.12 18.63 -2.66
N LEU A 321 -3.28 19.67 -2.61
CA LEU A 321 -3.73 21.06 -2.55
C LEU A 321 -4.40 21.51 -3.84
N LYS A 322 -3.92 21.05 -5.02
CA LYS A 322 -4.57 21.31 -6.31
C LYS A 322 -5.96 20.67 -6.38
N GLU A 323 -6.09 19.42 -5.94
CA GLU A 323 -7.38 18.73 -5.87
C GLU A 323 -8.34 19.43 -4.90
N ALA A 324 -7.82 19.90 -3.77
CA ALA A 324 -8.53 20.68 -2.76
C ALA A 324 -9.04 22.03 -3.30
N GLY A 325 -8.22 22.74 -4.07
CA GLY A 325 -8.56 24.01 -4.69
C GLY A 325 -9.41 23.91 -5.96
N ARG A 326 -9.91 22.70 -6.32
CA ARG A 326 -10.68 22.41 -7.54
C ARG A 326 -9.93 22.64 -8.87
N ALA A 327 -8.62 22.79 -8.86
CA ALA A 327 -7.78 22.79 -10.05
C ALA A 327 -7.48 21.33 -10.44
N ARG A 328 -8.24 20.80 -11.41
CA ARG A 328 -7.99 19.47 -11.98
C ARG A 328 -6.74 19.50 -12.86
N TYR A 329 -5.60 19.17 -12.29
CA TYR A 329 -4.43 18.76 -13.06
C TYR A 329 -3.92 17.44 -12.49
N ILE A 330 -3.98 16.39 -13.29
CA ILE A 330 -3.33 15.11 -13.00
C ILE A 330 -1.91 15.26 -13.52
N ILE A 331 -0.93 15.36 -12.61
CA ILE A 331 0.48 15.28 -13.00
C ILE A 331 0.79 13.80 -13.23
N GLU A 332 1.02 13.44 -14.49
CA GLU A 332 1.40 12.07 -14.90
C GLU A 332 2.89 11.75 -14.69
N ASP A 333 3.71 12.74 -14.36
CA ASP A 333 5.15 12.55 -14.15
C ASP A 333 5.42 11.88 -12.79
N ASP A 334 5.65 10.58 -12.87
CA ASP A 334 6.08 9.77 -11.74
C ASP A 334 7.58 10.05 -11.46
N GLU A 335 7.89 10.63 -10.30
CA GLU A 335 9.28 10.91 -9.85
C GLU A 335 10.15 9.63 -9.82
N PHE A 336 9.53 8.46 -9.94
CA PHE A 336 10.18 7.16 -10.08
C PHE A 336 11.10 7.07 -11.30
N SER A 337 10.93 7.95 -12.29
CA SER A 337 11.74 7.96 -13.51
C SER A 337 13.11 8.66 -13.36
N ARG A 338 13.37 9.37 -12.25
CA ARG A 338 14.59 10.16 -12.07
C ARG A 338 15.56 9.50 -11.08
N VAL A 339 16.49 8.70 -11.60
CA VAL A 339 17.51 7.98 -10.82
C VAL A 339 18.33 8.92 -9.91
N GLU A 340 18.56 10.16 -10.34
CA GLU A 340 19.31 11.17 -9.59
C GLU A 340 18.64 11.53 -8.24
N ARG A 341 17.30 11.62 -8.19
CA ARG A 341 16.55 11.86 -6.96
C ARG A 341 16.62 10.67 -6.01
N TRP A 342 16.65 9.45 -6.53
CA TRP A 342 16.87 8.25 -5.74
C TRP A 342 18.23 8.27 -5.04
N VAL A 343 19.28 8.63 -5.78
CA VAL A 343 20.64 8.73 -5.23
C VAL A 343 20.70 9.79 -4.13
N ALA A 344 20.09 10.95 -4.36
CA ALA A 344 20.04 12.01 -3.36
C ALA A 344 19.27 11.59 -2.10
N PHE A 345 18.11 10.94 -2.26
CA PHE A 345 17.30 10.41 -1.18
C PHE A 345 18.08 9.41 -0.33
N PHE A 346 18.67 8.40 -0.97
CA PHE A 346 19.42 7.38 -0.25
C PHE A 346 20.68 7.93 0.43
N LYS A 347 21.39 8.89 -0.17
CA LYS A 347 22.54 9.54 0.50
C LYS A 347 22.15 10.21 1.82
N ARG A 348 20.95 10.78 1.90
CA ARG A 348 20.48 11.42 3.13
C ARG A 348 19.96 10.47 4.17
N LEU A 349 19.35 9.37 3.75
CA LEU A 349 18.96 8.30 4.67
C LEU A 349 20.16 7.69 5.42
N GLN A 350 21.39 7.79 4.87
CA GLN A 350 22.59 7.24 5.50
C GLN A 350 22.94 7.85 6.86
N HIS A 351 22.47 9.04 7.16
CA HIS A 351 22.75 9.76 8.41
C HIS A 351 21.58 9.69 9.40
N ALA A 352 20.47 9.05 9.01
CA ALA A 352 19.27 8.96 9.82
C ALA A 352 19.11 7.53 10.39
N GLU A 353 19.28 7.36 11.68
CA GLU A 353 18.88 6.14 12.38
C GLU A 353 17.37 5.92 12.22
N SER A 354 16.96 4.71 11.84
CA SER A 354 15.54 4.32 11.70
C SER A 354 14.73 5.26 10.79
N SER A 355 15.12 5.37 9.53
CA SER A 355 14.43 6.23 8.55
C SER A 355 13.08 5.70 8.10
N CYS A 356 12.82 4.39 8.32
CA CYS A 356 11.54 3.74 8.03
C CYS A 356 11.21 2.74 9.14
N VAL A 357 10.00 2.80 9.66
CA VAL A 357 9.45 1.80 10.59
C VAL A 357 8.24 1.15 9.95
N ILE A 358 8.32 -0.16 9.73
CA ILE A 358 7.18 -0.97 9.30
C ILE A 358 6.63 -1.69 10.52
N ARG A 359 5.39 -1.36 10.90
CA ARG A 359 4.75 -1.98 12.03
C ARG A 359 3.55 -2.79 11.58
N PHE A 360 3.56 -4.07 11.91
CA PHE A 360 2.43 -4.96 11.74
C PHE A 360 1.53 -4.89 12.97
N GLY A 361 0.23 -4.73 12.74
CA GLY A 361 -0.77 -4.80 13.80
C GLY A 361 -1.20 -6.23 14.10
N GLU A 362 -2.07 -6.37 15.10
CA GLU A 362 -2.63 -7.67 15.47
C GLU A 362 -3.48 -8.24 14.33
N PRO A 363 -3.26 -9.52 13.97
CA PRO A 363 -4.09 -10.22 13.00
C PRO A 363 -5.52 -10.35 13.47
N MET A 364 -6.47 -10.24 12.54
CA MET A 364 -7.89 -10.45 12.77
C MET A 364 -8.48 -11.41 11.74
N ASP A 365 -9.57 -12.08 12.10
CA ASP A 365 -10.34 -12.89 11.18
C ASP A 365 -11.21 -12.03 10.23
N PRO A 366 -11.92 -12.59 9.24
CA PRO A 366 -12.77 -11.85 8.31
C PRO A 366 -13.91 -11.04 8.96
N PHE A 367 -14.20 -11.29 10.23
CA PHE A 367 -15.29 -10.68 11.01
C PHE A 367 -14.77 -9.77 12.13
N CYS A 368 -13.50 -9.36 12.03
CA CYS A 368 -12.81 -8.47 12.95
C CYS A 368 -12.54 -9.06 14.34
N ASN A 369 -12.68 -10.36 14.54
CA ASN A 369 -12.32 -10.98 15.80
C ASN A 369 -10.79 -11.10 15.91
N PRO A 370 -10.21 -10.84 17.09
CA PRO A 370 -8.79 -11.13 17.35
C PRO A 370 -8.48 -12.61 17.12
N VAL A 371 -7.24 -12.87 16.76
CA VAL A 371 -6.76 -14.25 16.52
C VAL A 371 -5.63 -14.55 17.49
N ASP A 372 -5.63 -15.76 18.09
CA ASP A 372 -4.53 -16.21 18.94
C ASP A 372 -3.33 -16.75 18.14
N ASP A 373 -2.28 -17.21 18.83
CA ASP A 373 -1.07 -17.75 18.19
C ASP A 373 -1.32 -19.09 17.46
N GLU A 374 -2.39 -19.80 17.82
CA GLU A 374 -2.85 -21.03 17.17
C GLU A 374 -3.73 -20.75 15.93
N GLY A 375 -4.09 -19.50 15.67
CA GLY A 375 -4.95 -19.10 14.54
C GLY A 375 -6.44 -19.26 14.81
N ARG A 376 -6.84 -19.39 16.10
CA ARG A 376 -8.24 -19.48 16.50
C ARG A 376 -8.81 -18.08 16.73
N SER A 377 -10.02 -17.84 16.26
CA SER A 377 -10.73 -16.58 16.50
C SER A 377 -11.21 -16.50 17.96
N LEU A 378 -11.08 -15.31 18.54
CA LEU A 378 -11.44 -15.04 19.93
C LEU A 378 -12.60 -14.06 20.02
N ALA A 379 -13.57 -14.37 20.86
CA ALA A 379 -14.61 -13.41 21.27
C ALA A 379 -14.00 -12.31 22.17
N PRO A 380 -14.70 -11.18 22.39
CA PRO A 380 -14.21 -10.12 23.28
C PRO A 380 -13.92 -10.56 24.72
N ASP A 381 -14.54 -11.62 25.18
CA ASP A 381 -14.32 -12.24 26.50
C ASP A 381 -13.18 -13.27 26.52
N GLY A 382 -12.47 -13.44 25.38
CA GLY A 382 -11.34 -14.36 25.24
C GLY A 382 -11.73 -15.81 24.89
N ARG A 383 -13.02 -16.15 24.81
CA ARG A 383 -13.45 -17.50 24.41
C ARG A 383 -13.15 -17.74 22.93
N VAL A 384 -12.72 -18.96 22.62
CA VAL A 384 -12.55 -19.41 21.23
C VAL A 384 -13.92 -19.50 20.57
N LEU A 385 -14.04 -18.92 19.38
CA LEU A 385 -15.25 -19.00 18.56
C LEU A 385 -14.95 -19.59 17.18
N ASP A 386 -15.96 -20.23 16.57
CA ASP A 386 -15.85 -20.65 15.17
C ASP A 386 -16.33 -19.54 14.24
N PRO A 387 -15.43 -18.89 13.47
CA PRO A 387 -15.82 -17.87 12.52
C PRO A 387 -16.73 -18.41 11.41
N GLY A 388 -16.81 -19.73 11.20
CA GLY A 388 -17.77 -20.35 10.28
C GLY A 388 -19.23 -20.07 10.63
N SER A 389 -19.54 -19.78 11.90
CA SER A 389 -20.90 -19.41 12.34
C SER A 389 -21.41 -18.15 11.67
N TYR A 390 -20.53 -17.17 11.37
CA TYR A 390 -20.90 -15.91 10.71
C TYR A 390 -21.33 -16.09 9.25
N VAL A 391 -20.91 -17.17 8.60
CA VAL A 391 -21.25 -17.47 7.20
C VAL A 391 -22.23 -18.63 7.07
N SER A 392 -22.70 -19.19 8.20
CA SER A 392 -23.63 -20.31 8.22
C SER A 392 -25.09 -19.84 8.42
N ARG A 393 -25.99 -20.45 7.68
CA ARG A 393 -27.43 -20.32 7.86
C ARG A 393 -28.03 -21.70 8.10
N ARG A 394 -28.67 -21.91 9.25
CA ARG A 394 -29.22 -23.23 9.66
C ARG A 394 -28.17 -24.35 9.62
N GLY A 395 -26.94 -24.05 10.05
CA GLY A 395 -25.83 -25.02 10.09
C GLY A 395 -25.10 -25.25 8.76
N THR A 396 -25.54 -24.66 7.65
CA THR A 396 -24.89 -24.79 6.35
C THR A 396 -24.19 -23.49 5.98
N ALA A 397 -22.90 -23.54 5.68
CA ALA A 397 -22.15 -22.38 5.20
C ALA A 397 -22.61 -21.98 3.78
N THR A 398 -22.84 -20.70 3.58
CA THR A 398 -23.34 -20.15 2.32
C THR A 398 -22.53 -18.94 1.90
N VAL A 399 -22.52 -18.64 0.60
CA VAL A 399 -22.00 -17.39 0.04
C VAL A 399 -23.17 -16.43 -0.12
N ASP A 400 -23.08 -15.27 0.51
CA ASP A 400 -24.10 -14.23 0.46
C ASP A 400 -23.45 -12.87 0.24
N ALA A 401 -23.65 -12.30 -0.95
CA ALA A 401 -22.98 -11.07 -1.36
C ALA A 401 -23.35 -9.86 -0.50
N ALA A 402 -24.60 -9.78 0.00
CA ALA A 402 -25.06 -8.66 0.82
C ALA A 402 -24.46 -8.72 2.23
N ARG A 403 -24.49 -9.90 2.85
CA ARG A 403 -23.84 -10.19 4.15
C ARG A 403 -22.34 -9.96 4.07
N ASP A 404 -21.67 -10.54 3.07
CA ASP A 404 -20.21 -10.45 2.90
C ASP A 404 -19.78 -9.00 2.65
N ALA A 405 -20.59 -8.19 1.97
CA ALA A 405 -20.37 -6.75 1.81
C ALA A 405 -20.54 -5.98 3.14
N ALA A 406 -21.46 -6.39 4.02
CA ALA A 406 -21.60 -5.79 5.35
C ALA A 406 -20.35 -6.05 6.19
N TYR A 407 -19.92 -7.30 6.32
CA TYR A 407 -18.68 -7.65 7.03
C TYR A 407 -17.43 -6.99 6.43
N THR A 408 -17.38 -6.82 5.11
CA THR A 408 -16.29 -6.09 4.46
C THR A 408 -16.25 -4.62 4.89
N ARG A 409 -17.39 -3.97 5.13
CA ARG A 409 -17.43 -2.59 5.66
C ARG A 409 -16.92 -2.53 7.09
N ASP A 410 -17.36 -3.46 7.95
CA ASP A 410 -16.90 -3.55 9.34
C ASP A 410 -15.39 -3.79 9.41
N LEU A 411 -14.88 -4.70 8.58
CA LEU A 411 -13.45 -4.95 8.41
C LEU A 411 -12.70 -3.68 7.97
N GLY A 412 -13.25 -2.91 7.04
CA GLY A 412 -12.68 -1.64 6.61
C GLY A 412 -12.55 -0.63 7.76
N HIS A 413 -13.55 -0.54 8.63
CA HIS A 413 -13.51 0.32 9.81
C HIS A 413 -12.47 -0.19 10.83
N ALA A 414 -12.40 -1.50 11.06
CA ALA A 414 -11.42 -2.11 11.96
C ALA A 414 -9.97 -1.85 11.48
N ILE A 415 -9.71 -2.02 10.18
CA ILE A 415 -8.39 -1.74 9.59
C ILE A 415 -8.04 -0.26 9.73
N ALA A 416 -8.97 0.67 9.46
CA ALA A 416 -8.73 2.10 9.59
C ALA A 416 -8.40 2.50 11.04
N LYS A 417 -9.07 1.91 12.03
CA LYS A 417 -8.75 2.06 13.45
C LYS A 417 -7.37 1.50 13.78
N ALA A 418 -7.04 0.32 13.24
CA ALA A 418 -5.73 -0.28 13.43
C ALA A 418 -4.61 0.61 12.86
N TYR A 419 -4.80 1.26 11.70
CA TYR A 419 -3.80 2.18 11.17
C TYR A 419 -3.50 3.35 12.09
N ILE A 420 -4.50 3.91 12.77
CA ILE A 420 -4.29 4.98 13.75
C ILE A 420 -3.47 4.44 14.93
N LYS A 421 -3.90 3.32 15.50
CA LYS A 421 -3.26 2.67 16.64
C LYS A 421 -1.81 2.27 16.35
N GLU A 422 -1.58 1.65 15.19
CA GLU A 422 -0.27 1.09 14.82
C GLU A 422 0.65 2.13 14.13
N THR A 423 0.22 3.41 14.05
CA THR A 423 1.10 4.47 13.52
C THR A 423 2.29 4.68 14.45
N VAL A 424 3.49 4.73 13.86
CA VAL A 424 4.72 5.08 14.57
C VAL A 424 5.08 6.53 14.23
N VAL A 425 5.08 7.38 15.23
CA VAL A 425 5.41 8.80 15.08
C VAL A 425 6.92 8.97 14.92
N MET A 426 7.32 9.73 13.89
CA MET A 426 8.71 10.04 13.58
C MET A 426 9.08 11.47 14.03
N ALA A 427 10.35 11.73 14.31
CA ALA A 427 10.82 13.05 14.76
C ALA A 427 10.41 14.19 13.80
N THR A 428 10.51 13.97 12.49
CA THR A 428 10.10 14.93 11.46
C THR A 428 8.62 15.29 11.55
N GLN A 429 7.76 14.32 11.86
CA GLN A 429 6.32 14.53 11.99
C GLN A 429 5.98 15.33 13.25
N LEU A 430 6.67 15.05 14.36
CA LEU A 430 6.49 15.77 15.62
C LEU A 430 6.93 17.23 15.50
N VAL A 431 8.13 17.47 14.96
CA VAL A 431 8.65 18.83 14.80
C VAL A 431 7.81 19.61 13.78
N ALA A 432 7.39 18.98 12.67
CA ALA A 432 6.50 19.59 11.70
C ALA A 432 5.14 20.00 12.34
N HIS A 433 4.61 19.14 13.21
CA HIS A 433 3.36 19.45 13.92
C HIS A 433 3.52 20.68 14.83
N VAL A 434 4.60 20.76 15.60
CA VAL A 434 4.86 21.90 16.48
C VAL A 434 5.02 23.18 15.68
N LEU A 435 5.81 23.19 14.60
CA LEU A 435 5.98 24.36 13.72
C LEU A 435 4.67 24.75 13.03
N PHE A 436 3.90 23.79 12.55
CA PHE A 436 2.60 24.08 11.92
C PHE A 436 1.57 24.62 12.92
N ARG A 437 1.59 24.13 14.16
CA ARG A 437 0.78 24.66 15.26
C ARG A 437 1.14 26.12 15.57
N ARG A 438 2.44 26.46 15.59
CA ARG A 438 2.90 27.85 15.72
C ARG A 438 2.41 28.72 14.57
N LEU A 439 2.42 28.20 13.34
CA LEU A 439 1.84 28.88 12.18
C LEU A 439 0.33 29.14 12.36
N CYS A 440 -0.42 28.15 12.83
CA CYS A 440 -1.86 28.33 13.13
C CYS A 440 -2.11 29.42 14.17
N ARG A 441 -1.30 29.48 15.23
CA ARG A 441 -1.39 30.54 16.26
C ARG A 441 -1.08 31.93 15.72
N ALA A 442 -0.10 32.05 14.86
CA ALA A 442 0.28 33.32 14.26
C ALA A 442 -0.70 33.82 13.18
N THR A 443 -1.57 32.93 12.69
CA THR A 443 -2.54 33.21 11.61
C THR A 443 -3.96 32.82 12.00
N PRO A 444 -4.52 33.37 13.12
CA PRO A 444 -5.85 33.03 13.58
C PRO A 444 -6.91 33.44 12.55
N GLY A 445 -7.93 32.60 12.37
CA GLY A 445 -9.05 32.89 11.45
C GLY A 445 -8.74 32.77 9.95
N LEU A 446 -7.48 32.53 9.56
CA LEU A 446 -7.16 32.29 8.15
C LEU A 446 -7.57 30.87 7.75
N ASP A 447 -8.09 30.73 6.52
CA ASP A 447 -8.28 29.42 5.92
C ASP A 447 -6.93 28.73 5.62
N LEU A 448 -6.98 27.45 5.30
CA LEU A 448 -5.77 26.66 5.04
C LEU A 448 -4.92 27.27 3.93
N PHE A 449 -5.52 27.70 2.83
CA PHE A 449 -4.76 28.20 1.65
C PHE A 449 -4.13 29.56 1.92
N ALA A 450 -4.81 30.44 2.63
CA ALA A 450 -4.25 31.71 3.08
C ALA A 450 -3.06 31.48 4.02
N ARG A 451 -3.21 30.55 4.98
CA ARG A 451 -2.17 30.18 5.94
C ARG A 451 -0.91 29.62 5.26
N LEU A 452 -1.06 28.77 4.25
CA LEU A 452 0.07 28.16 3.52
C LEU A 452 0.88 29.18 2.67
N ARG A 453 0.43 30.45 2.55
CA ARG A 453 1.17 31.52 1.87
C ARG A 453 2.22 32.18 2.76
N HIS A 454 2.13 32.01 4.07
CA HIS A 454 3.09 32.56 5.07
C HIS A 454 4.39 31.76 5.07
N ARG A 455 5.22 31.96 4.04
CA ARG A 455 6.53 31.32 3.89
C ARG A 455 7.61 32.19 4.49
N GLY A 456 8.42 31.63 5.40
CA GLY A 456 9.50 32.37 6.05
C GLY A 456 9.06 33.42 7.06
N ASP A 457 7.75 33.60 7.27
CA ASP A 457 7.22 34.65 8.17
C ASP A 457 7.24 34.22 9.64
N ILE A 458 7.38 32.92 9.89
CA ILE A 458 7.36 32.37 11.25
C ILE A 458 8.78 31.98 11.65
N ALA A 459 9.33 32.76 12.59
CA ALA A 459 10.59 32.47 13.27
C ALA A 459 10.29 32.05 14.71
N VAL A 460 10.73 30.85 15.08
CA VAL A 460 10.56 30.30 16.44
C VAL A 460 11.93 30.21 17.10
N PRO A 461 12.17 30.87 18.25
CA PRO A 461 13.41 30.69 18.99
C PRO A 461 13.66 29.20 19.29
N MET A 462 14.92 28.76 19.20
CA MET A 462 15.27 27.35 19.33
C MET A 462 14.85 26.76 20.67
N ASP A 463 15.04 27.50 21.75
CA ASP A 463 14.66 27.12 23.11
C ASP A 463 13.13 26.93 23.25
N GLU A 464 12.35 27.84 22.66
CA GLU A 464 10.88 27.73 22.64
C GLU A 464 10.43 26.51 21.80
N LEU A 465 11.06 26.27 20.65
CA LEU A 465 10.76 25.10 19.82
C LEU A 465 11.04 23.81 20.57
N VAL A 466 12.18 23.74 21.25
CA VAL A 466 12.57 22.58 22.08
C VAL A 466 11.57 22.35 23.21
N ALA A 467 11.13 23.42 23.90
CA ALA A 467 10.14 23.34 24.97
C ALA A 467 8.78 22.82 24.43
N ASP A 468 8.31 23.33 23.28
CA ASP A 468 7.07 22.88 22.65
C ASP A 468 7.15 21.41 22.19
N VAL A 469 8.30 20.99 21.64
CA VAL A 469 8.54 19.60 21.24
C VAL A 469 8.56 18.69 22.47
N ALA A 470 9.16 19.12 23.58
CA ALA A 470 9.13 18.37 24.85
C ALA A 470 7.70 18.14 25.32
N GLN A 471 6.89 19.20 25.36
CA GLN A 471 5.48 19.13 25.76
C GLN A 471 4.67 18.18 24.86
N ALA A 472 4.76 18.34 23.54
CA ALA A 472 4.03 17.49 22.60
C ALA A 472 4.48 16.03 22.69
N ARG A 473 5.79 15.77 22.88
CA ARG A 473 6.34 14.44 23.16
C ARG A 473 5.75 13.81 24.41
N ASP A 474 5.61 14.56 25.48
CA ASP A 474 5.07 14.04 26.74
C ASP A 474 3.59 13.67 26.60
N GLY A 475 2.82 14.44 25.80
CA GLY A 475 1.47 14.05 25.37
C GLY A 475 1.46 12.74 24.57
N LEU A 476 2.34 12.61 23.58
CA LEU A 476 2.47 11.39 22.78
C LEU A 476 2.88 10.17 23.63
N ARG A 477 3.76 10.35 24.63
CA ARG A 477 4.15 9.27 25.55
C ARG A 477 2.97 8.75 26.37
N LYS A 478 2.07 9.63 26.81
CA LYS A 478 0.83 9.21 27.49
C LYS A 478 -0.03 8.37 26.56
N LEU A 479 -0.21 8.80 25.31
CA LEU A 479 -0.96 8.05 24.31
C LEU A 479 -0.31 6.70 23.98
N GLU A 480 1.03 6.62 23.98
CA GLU A 480 1.76 5.35 23.80
C GLU A 480 1.52 4.40 24.97
N LEU A 481 1.55 4.89 26.21
CA LEU A 481 1.23 4.09 27.41
C LEU A 481 -0.22 3.57 27.38
N GLU A 482 -1.14 4.33 26.81
CA GLU A 482 -2.53 3.92 26.56
C GLU A 482 -2.67 2.96 25.36
N GLY A 483 -1.60 2.66 24.64
CA GLY A 483 -1.61 1.78 23.46
C GLY A 483 -2.34 2.37 22.25
N ARG A 484 -2.43 3.69 22.15
CA ARG A 484 -3.16 4.42 21.09
C ARG A 484 -2.26 4.83 19.92
N VAL A 485 -0.95 4.86 20.11
CA VAL A 485 0.07 5.26 19.13
C VAL A 485 1.40 4.62 19.51
N HIS A 486 2.34 4.59 18.59
CA HIS A 486 3.71 4.18 18.86
C HIS A 486 4.70 5.29 18.53
N LEU A 487 5.83 5.32 19.20
CA LEU A 487 6.87 6.31 19.00
C LEU A 487 8.13 5.61 18.47
N ASN A 488 8.84 6.23 17.54
CA ASN A 488 10.14 5.71 17.14
C ASN A 488 11.19 5.88 18.26
N ALA A 489 12.28 5.11 18.18
CA ALA A 489 13.31 5.11 19.22
C ALA A 489 13.88 6.50 19.55
N PRO A 490 14.16 7.39 18.58
CA PRO A 490 14.59 8.76 18.86
C PRO A 490 13.61 9.55 19.75
N ILE A 491 12.30 9.49 19.46
CA ILE A 491 11.31 10.21 20.29
C ILE A 491 11.23 9.62 21.70
N ARG A 492 11.33 8.29 21.83
CA ARG A 492 11.28 7.64 23.15
C ARG A 492 12.49 7.97 24.01
N LYS A 493 13.71 8.00 23.44
CA LYS A 493 14.97 7.96 24.20
C LYS A 493 15.76 9.26 24.19
N ALA A 494 15.70 10.02 23.06
CA ALA A 494 16.53 11.20 22.92
C ALA A 494 15.98 12.41 23.68
N PRO A 495 16.83 13.36 24.13
CA PRO A 495 16.38 14.64 24.63
C PRO A 495 15.72 15.48 23.51
N PRO A 496 14.83 16.43 23.86
CA PRO A 496 14.06 17.21 22.87
C PRO A 496 14.93 17.95 21.86
N GLU A 497 16.08 18.45 22.26
CA GLU A 497 17.05 19.15 21.42
C GLU A 497 17.55 18.25 20.29
N GLN A 498 17.82 16.97 20.59
CA GLN A 498 18.22 16.01 19.58
C GLN A 498 17.08 15.61 18.65
N ILE A 499 15.83 15.59 19.13
CA ILE A 499 14.66 15.33 18.28
C ILE A 499 14.52 16.46 17.25
N VAL A 500 14.66 17.72 17.69
CA VAL A 500 14.64 18.88 16.79
C VAL A 500 15.79 18.83 15.80
N SER A 501 17.04 18.62 16.27
CA SER A 501 18.21 18.52 15.37
C SER A 501 18.03 17.42 14.32
N ARG A 502 17.62 16.21 14.70
CA ARG A 502 17.38 15.10 13.77
C ARG A 502 16.32 15.41 12.70
N ALA A 503 15.27 16.14 13.07
CA ALA A 503 14.25 16.54 12.10
C ALA A 503 14.79 17.58 11.10
N LEU A 504 15.51 18.59 11.59
CA LEU A 504 16.12 19.61 10.75
C LEU A 504 17.20 19.02 9.83
N ASP A 505 18.03 18.11 10.35
CA ASP A 505 19.04 17.39 9.58
C ASP A 505 18.41 16.53 8.48
N ALA A 506 17.30 15.80 8.78
CA ALA A 506 16.59 15.01 7.80
C ALA A 506 16.04 15.88 6.66
N TRP A 507 15.56 17.09 6.97
CA TRP A 507 15.00 18.02 5.98
C TRP A 507 16.06 18.77 5.18
N SER A 508 17.27 18.96 5.75
CA SER A 508 18.31 19.79 5.12
C SER A 508 18.74 19.23 3.75
N GLY A 509 18.48 20.01 2.66
CA GLY A 509 18.97 19.78 1.27
C GLY A 509 18.43 18.53 0.55
N TYR A 510 17.37 17.85 1.03
CA TYR A 510 16.69 16.79 0.28
C TYR A 510 15.59 17.37 -0.61
N HIS A 511 14.74 18.20 -0.06
CA HIS A 511 13.70 18.88 -0.81
C HIS A 511 14.27 20.03 -1.64
N GLN A 512 13.59 20.41 -2.71
CA GLN A 512 14.05 21.52 -3.59
C GLN A 512 14.17 22.82 -2.81
N LYS A 513 13.27 23.01 -1.82
CA LYS A 513 13.31 24.10 -0.85
C LYS A 513 13.43 23.51 0.54
N PRO A 514 14.22 24.12 1.43
CA PRO A 514 14.28 23.65 2.82
C PRO A 514 12.89 23.77 3.47
N ILE A 515 12.50 22.78 4.27
CA ILE A 515 11.24 22.84 5.03
C ILE A 515 11.36 23.89 6.14
N ALA A 516 12.51 23.90 6.82
CA ALA A 516 12.86 24.86 7.82
C ALA A 516 14.38 25.10 7.81
N ARG A 517 14.81 26.26 8.27
CA ARG A 517 16.24 26.60 8.41
C ARG A 517 16.50 27.29 9.75
N ILE A 518 17.74 27.23 10.21
CA ILE A 518 18.18 27.96 11.39
C ILE A 518 18.78 29.29 10.97
N LEU A 519 18.33 30.39 11.54
CA LEU A 519 18.89 31.73 11.33
C LEU A 519 18.80 32.53 12.66
N GLY A 520 19.96 33.07 13.11
CA GLY A 520 20.00 33.92 14.30
C GLY A 520 19.48 33.24 15.56
N GLY A 521 19.67 31.94 15.76
CA GLY A 521 19.18 31.20 16.93
C GLY A 521 17.71 30.80 16.85
N SER A 522 17.00 31.14 15.78
CA SER A 522 15.60 30.78 15.55
C SER A 522 15.46 29.80 14.39
N VAL A 523 14.44 28.97 14.43
CA VAL A 523 14.01 28.09 13.32
C VAL A 523 12.94 28.80 12.53
N ILE A 524 13.20 28.99 11.24
CA ILE A 524 12.29 29.63 10.30
C ILE A 524 11.58 28.59 9.46
N ALA A 525 10.25 28.62 9.44
CA ALA A 525 9.42 27.74 8.63
C ALA A 525 9.38 28.24 7.16
N GLU A 526 10.06 27.55 6.26
CA GLU A 526 10.21 27.96 4.85
C GLU A 526 9.15 27.36 3.93
N ASP A 527 8.73 26.10 4.16
CA ASP A 527 7.71 25.46 3.34
C ASP A 527 6.53 24.93 4.16
N PRO A 528 5.48 25.76 4.35
CA PRO A 528 4.27 25.36 5.06
C PRO A 528 3.52 24.16 4.44
N ASN A 529 3.66 23.93 3.11
CA ASN A 529 3.02 22.79 2.45
C ASN A 529 3.64 21.47 2.92
N LEU A 530 4.98 21.42 2.99
CA LEU A 530 5.68 20.24 3.50
C LEU A 530 5.49 20.06 5.01
N LEU A 531 5.43 21.15 5.78
CA LEU A 531 5.04 21.08 7.19
C LEU A 531 3.64 20.47 7.34
N LEU A 532 2.67 20.90 6.51
CA LEU A 532 1.33 20.31 6.46
C LEU A 532 1.38 18.82 6.15
N PHE A 533 2.18 18.41 5.16
CA PHE A 533 2.33 16.99 4.77
C PHE A 533 2.77 16.13 5.96
N TYR A 534 3.87 16.51 6.61
CA TYR A 534 4.44 15.71 7.70
C TYR A 534 3.56 15.75 8.96
N GLN A 535 3.01 16.92 9.34
CA GLN A 535 2.16 17.05 10.53
C GLN A 535 0.83 16.27 10.40
N ASN A 536 0.32 16.11 9.18
CA ASN A 536 -0.95 15.41 8.96
C ASN A 536 -0.92 13.96 9.45
N ARG A 537 0.26 13.36 9.58
CA ARG A 537 0.41 12.00 10.11
C ARG A 537 -0.06 11.87 11.55
N ILE A 538 0.12 12.93 12.37
CA ILE A 538 -0.23 12.92 13.79
C ILE A 538 -1.38 13.87 14.14
N ARG A 539 -2.01 14.50 13.16
CA ARG A 539 -3.10 15.47 13.39
C ARG A 539 -4.26 14.91 14.23
N HIS A 540 -4.47 13.59 14.19
CA HIS A 540 -5.48 12.91 14.99
C HIS A 540 -5.29 13.11 16.49
N PHE A 541 -4.05 13.23 16.92
CA PHE A 541 -3.66 13.37 18.32
C PHE A 541 -3.43 14.83 18.71
N ALA A 542 -3.67 15.78 17.79
CA ALA A 542 -3.37 17.20 18.02
C ALA A 542 -3.99 17.75 19.31
N PRO A 543 -5.27 17.49 19.65
CA PRO A 543 -5.86 18.00 20.90
C PRO A 543 -5.22 17.40 22.15
N GLU A 544 -4.85 16.13 22.13
CA GLU A 544 -4.29 15.42 23.29
C GLU A 544 -2.82 15.77 23.56
N ILE A 545 -2.11 16.26 22.54
CA ILE A 545 -0.70 16.65 22.66
C ILE A 545 -0.49 18.16 22.72
N ALA A 546 -1.58 18.93 22.70
CA ALA A 546 -1.54 20.39 22.83
C ALA A 546 -1.45 20.82 24.27
N GLY A 547 -0.69 21.89 24.51
CA GLY A 547 -0.79 22.63 25.77
C GLY A 547 -2.00 23.55 25.84
N PRO A 548 -2.32 24.09 27.01
CA PRO A 548 -3.48 24.99 27.18
C PRO A 548 -3.49 26.17 26.20
N ALA A 549 -2.32 26.78 25.98
CA ALA A 549 -2.15 27.91 25.06
C ALA A 549 -2.36 27.57 23.59
N ASP A 550 -2.29 26.30 23.24
CA ASP A 550 -2.35 25.80 21.86
C ASP A 550 -3.65 25.05 21.53
N MET A 551 -4.56 24.91 22.49
CA MET A 551 -5.74 24.06 22.33
C MET A 551 -6.60 24.50 21.15
N GLN A 552 -6.79 25.80 20.92
CA GLN A 552 -7.58 26.30 19.78
C GLN A 552 -6.94 25.90 18.45
N ALA A 553 -5.61 26.11 18.29
CA ALA A 553 -4.88 25.72 17.09
C ALA A 553 -4.91 24.18 16.87
N ALA A 554 -4.83 23.40 17.94
CA ALA A 554 -4.89 21.94 17.89
C ALA A 554 -6.28 21.44 17.43
N ILE A 555 -7.36 22.06 17.89
CA ILE A 555 -8.73 21.76 17.45
C ILE A 555 -8.87 22.09 15.96
N GLU A 556 -8.36 23.23 15.50
CA GLU A 556 -8.36 23.59 14.08
C GLU A 556 -7.60 22.55 13.24
N ILE A 557 -6.41 22.13 13.69
CA ILE A 557 -5.60 21.09 13.01
C ILE A 557 -6.36 19.76 12.93
N ALA A 558 -6.97 19.34 14.05
CA ALA A 558 -7.74 18.09 14.08
C ALA A 558 -8.97 18.14 13.15
N ALA A 559 -9.61 19.31 13.08
CA ALA A 559 -10.77 19.56 12.23
C ALA A 559 -10.43 19.73 10.74
N MET A 560 -9.18 19.95 10.37
CA MET A 560 -8.75 20.03 8.98
C MET A 560 -9.13 18.72 8.26
N LYS A 561 -10.36 18.65 7.73
CA LYS A 561 -10.80 17.52 6.93
C LYS A 561 -9.86 17.43 5.73
N GLY A 562 -9.24 16.29 5.54
CA GLY A 562 -8.61 16.00 4.27
C GLY A 562 -9.66 16.35 3.21
N VAL A 563 -9.36 17.31 2.36
CA VAL A 563 -10.29 17.77 1.32
C VAL A 563 -10.73 16.54 0.53
N ARG A 564 -12.05 16.40 0.34
CA ARG A 564 -12.71 15.24 -0.27
C ARG A 564 -12.30 15.05 -1.73
#